data_f80574373665cdf84e9252bbae30d84f
#
_entry.id   f80574373665cdf84e9252bbae30d84f
#
_cell.length_a   1.000
_cell.length_b   1.000
_cell.length_c   1.000
_cell.angle_alpha   90.00
_cell.angle_beta   90.00
_cell.angle_gamma   90.00
#
_symmetry.space_group_name_H-M   'P 1'
#
loop_
_entity.id
_entity.type
_entity.pdbx_description
1 polymer ?
#
loop_
_entity_poly.entity_id
_entity_poly.type
_entity_poly.pdbx_seq_one_letter_code
_entity_poly.pdbx_strand_id
1 'polypeptide(L)'
;KGGECIIDGVTLVNDPKYHWHGSSYNSAAIAYWNDADVTIKNARIISGEFTVCGMGRDVANGEISLVDSYFESTSSNKDNGVHWAYAMRLYGSKIRIDNCEVKGIQGGISIEGCQDAVINGGKYYTENTPGQKDAFYALYITNGARVTIMDGAFSAANDWSGLQIGGTSAVVSGDNDADLPAGNVILRGGKFSGKAYNHVTKAIYEPVESYKWQAIEDDPAGLKWEVVAE
;
A
#
# COMPACT_ATOMS: atom_id res chain seq x y z
N LYS A 1 -0.44 -25.08 -12.32
CA LYS A 1 -1.66 -24.40 -11.83
C LYS A 1 -1.39 -23.99 -10.41
N GLY A 2 -1.58 -22.70 -10.10
CA GLY A 2 -1.55 -22.19 -8.74
C GLY A 2 -2.60 -22.88 -7.89
N GLY A 3 -2.36 -22.91 -6.58
CA GLY A 3 -3.33 -23.40 -5.60
C GLY A 3 -4.12 -22.26 -5.00
N GLU A 4 -5.30 -22.56 -4.52
CA GLU A 4 -6.07 -21.65 -3.68
C GLU A 4 -5.59 -21.77 -2.22
N CYS A 5 -5.37 -20.63 -1.57
CA CYS A 5 -5.03 -20.53 -0.16
C CYS A 5 -6.00 -19.59 0.53
N ILE A 6 -6.73 -20.09 1.52
CA ILE A 6 -7.65 -19.29 2.33
C ILE A 6 -7.12 -19.22 3.76
N ILE A 7 -6.92 -18.02 4.26
CA ILE A 7 -6.53 -17.72 5.65
C ILE A 7 -7.68 -16.94 6.28
N ASP A 8 -8.36 -17.54 7.25
CA ASP A 8 -9.57 -16.98 7.86
C ASP A 8 -9.48 -17.00 9.38
N GLY A 9 -9.77 -15.89 10.03
CA GLY A 9 -9.90 -15.78 11.48
C GLY A 9 -8.60 -15.99 12.27
N VAL A 10 -7.42 -15.80 11.66
CA VAL A 10 -6.14 -16.08 12.31
C VAL A 10 -5.45 -14.85 12.87
N THR A 11 -4.65 -15.04 13.91
CA THR A 11 -3.65 -14.07 14.36
C THR A 11 -2.26 -14.64 14.12
N LEU A 12 -1.48 -13.96 13.26
CA LEU A 12 -0.08 -14.28 13.00
C LEU A 12 0.80 -13.15 13.53
N VAL A 13 1.79 -13.49 14.33
CA VAL A 13 2.81 -12.55 14.78
C VAL A 13 4.18 -13.12 14.43
N ASN A 14 4.88 -12.45 13.55
CA ASN A 14 6.25 -12.76 13.18
C ASN A 14 7.20 -11.91 14.02
N ASP A 15 8.03 -12.55 14.85
CA ASP A 15 8.93 -11.85 15.79
C ASP A 15 9.93 -10.97 15.03
N PRO A 16 9.97 -9.66 15.30
CA PRO A 16 10.90 -8.73 14.68
C PRO A 16 12.39 -9.02 14.94
N LYS A 17 12.71 -9.88 15.89
CA LYS A 17 14.12 -10.24 16.19
C LYS A 17 14.79 -11.09 15.11
N TYR A 18 14.02 -11.67 14.23
CA TYR A 18 14.53 -12.54 13.17
C TYR A 18 14.55 -11.85 11.81
N HIS A 19 15.01 -10.63 11.76
CA HIS A 19 15.26 -9.93 10.49
C HIS A 19 16.40 -10.61 9.74
N TRP A 20 16.13 -11.16 8.60
CA TRP A 20 17.17 -11.72 7.76
C TRP A 20 17.75 -10.65 6.83
N HIS A 21 19.01 -10.32 7.07
CA HIS A 21 19.76 -9.28 6.37
C HIS A 21 20.20 -9.70 4.97
N GLY A 22 19.36 -10.04 4.06
CA GLY A 22 19.90 -10.48 2.78
C GLY A 22 18.97 -10.49 1.58
N SER A 23 17.71 -10.60 1.77
CA SER A 23 16.73 -10.37 0.71
C SER A 23 15.37 -10.06 1.33
N SER A 24 14.68 -9.10 0.76
CA SER A 24 13.35 -8.67 1.16
C SER A 24 12.29 -9.78 1.16
N TYR A 25 12.62 -10.95 0.66
CA TYR A 25 11.69 -12.05 0.48
C TYR A 25 11.59 -13.02 1.66
N ASN A 26 12.58 -13.03 2.55
CA ASN A 26 12.66 -14.04 3.61
C ASN A 26 12.04 -13.60 4.94
N SER A 27 11.53 -12.41 5.02
CA SER A 27 10.98 -11.81 6.24
C SER A 27 9.48 -11.52 6.17
N ALA A 28 8.77 -12.08 5.21
CA ALA A 28 7.32 -11.99 5.12
C ALA A 28 6.64 -12.99 6.05
N ALA A 29 5.59 -12.56 6.77
CA ALA A 29 4.74 -13.49 7.53
C ALA A 29 3.98 -14.44 6.59
N ILE A 30 3.55 -13.92 5.43
CA ILE A 30 2.94 -14.69 4.35
C ILE A 30 3.64 -14.34 3.05
N ALA A 31 4.21 -15.33 2.38
CA ALA A 31 4.77 -15.19 1.04
C ALA A 31 3.99 -16.08 0.06
N TYR A 32 3.67 -15.53 -1.12
CA TYR A 32 2.98 -16.26 -2.17
C TYR A 32 3.70 -16.12 -3.52
N TRP A 33 3.55 -17.11 -4.39
CA TRP A 33 4.20 -17.16 -5.69
C TRP A 33 3.22 -17.18 -6.85
N ASN A 34 3.54 -16.46 -7.88
CA ASN A 34 3.03 -16.49 -9.25
C ASN A 34 1.50 -16.69 -9.40
N ASP A 35 1.05 -17.94 -9.50
CA ASP A 35 -0.32 -18.31 -9.84
C ASP A 35 -1.18 -18.67 -8.60
N ALA A 36 -0.72 -18.33 -7.41
CA ALA A 36 -1.46 -18.62 -6.20
C ALA A 36 -2.64 -17.65 -6.03
N ASP A 37 -3.84 -18.18 -5.89
CA ASP A 37 -4.99 -17.43 -5.43
C ASP A 37 -4.97 -17.37 -3.91
N VAL A 38 -4.91 -16.17 -3.35
CA VAL A 38 -4.78 -15.96 -1.90
C VAL A 38 -5.93 -15.12 -1.39
N THR A 39 -6.68 -15.68 -0.44
CA THR A 39 -7.71 -14.96 0.30
C THR A 39 -7.32 -14.89 1.77
N ILE A 40 -7.23 -13.66 2.30
CA ILE A 40 -6.99 -13.41 3.73
C ILE A 40 -8.16 -12.61 4.26
N LYS A 41 -8.86 -13.14 5.26
CA LYS A 41 -10.03 -12.48 5.83
C LYS A 41 -10.12 -12.64 7.33
N ASN A 42 -10.72 -11.66 8.01
CA ASN A 42 -10.89 -11.66 9.46
C ASN A 42 -9.58 -11.95 10.21
N ALA A 43 -8.44 -11.52 9.66
CA ALA A 43 -7.12 -11.86 10.17
C ALA A 43 -6.43 -10.66 10.83
N ARG A 44 -5.53 -10.94 11.77
CA ARG A 44 -4.60 -9.97 12.34
C ARG A 44 -3.17 -10.46 12.10
N ILE A 45 -2.42 -9.76 11.26
CA ILE A 45 -1.07 -10.14 10.87
C ILE A 45 -0.10 -9.01 11.24
N ILE A 46 0.87 -9.34 12.09
CA ILE A 46 1.92 -8.43 12.53
C ILE A 46 3.25 -9.04 12.12
N SER A 47 4.10 -8.27 11.46
CA SER A 47 5.41 -8.73 11.03
C SER A 47 6.48 -7.68 11.30
N GLY A 48 7.69 -8.15 11.53
CA GLY A 48 8.87 -7.28 11.58
C GLY A 48 9.18 -6.62 10.24
N GLU A 49 8.73 -7.18 9.13
CA GLU A 49 8.87 -6.60 7.78
C GLU A 49 7.54 -6.74 7.03
N PHE A 50 7.50 -7.54 5.97
CA PHE A 50 6.25 -7.72 5.21
C PHE A 50 5.25 -8.58 5.97
N THR A 51 4.02 -8.15 6.04
CA THR A 51 2.90 -8.99 6.45
C THR A 51 2.51 -9.95 5.34
N VAL A 52 2.41 -9.44 4.11
CA VAL A 52 2.13 -10.20 2.89
C VAL A 52 3.09 -9.76 1.79
N CYS A 53 3.75 -10.71 1.16
CA CYS A 53 4.68 -10.44 0.07
C CYS A 53 4.46 -11.37 -1.12
N GLY A 54 4.12 -10.80 -2.26
CA GLY A 54 4.12 -11.50 -3.53
C GLY A 54 5.54 -11.74 -4.02
N MET A 55 5.74 -12.88 -4.66
CA MET A 55 7.01 -13.32 -5.19
C MET A 55 6.85 -13.61 -6.69
N GLY A 56 7.72 -13.06 -7.51
CA GLY A 56 7.65 -13.28 -8.96
C GLY A 56 6.90 -12.18 -9.71
N ARG A 57 7.49 -10.99 -9.72
CA ARG A 57 6.96 -9.77 -10.35
C ARG A 57 6.46 -9.98 -11.78
N ASP A 58 7.15 -10.78 -12.57
CA ASP A 58 6.94 -10.86 -14.02
C ASP A 58 5.86 -11.89 -14.44
N VAL A 59 5.35 -12.67 -13.50
CA VAL A 59 4.47 -13.82 -13.80
C VAL A 59 3.33 -13.98 -12.78
N ALA A 60 2.96 -12.91 -12.12
CA ALA A 60 1.89 -12.96 -11.10
C ALA A 60 0.51 -12.98 -11.77
N ASN A 61 -0.07 -14.17 -11.89
CA ASN A 61 -1.40 -14.38 -12.50
C ASN A 61 -2.49 -14.70 -11.47
N GLY A 62 -2.14 -14.89 -10.20
CA GLY A 62 -3.09 -15.23 -9.15
C GLY A 62 -3.97 -14.05 -8.74
N GLU A 63 -5.10 -14.34 -8.12
CA GLU A 63 -6.00 -13.36 -7.53
C GLU A 63 -5.73 -13.21 -6.04
N ILE A 64 -5.62 -11.97 -5.57
CA ILE A 64 -5.38 -11.64 -4.16
C ILE A 64 -6.61 -10.94 -3.60
N SER A 65 -7.15 -11.48 -2.53
CA SER A 65 -8.31 -10.92 -1.82
C SER A 65 -7.99 -10.73 -0.34
N LEU A 66 -8.05 -9.50 0.13
CA LEU A 66 -7.85 -9.12 1.54
C LEU A 66 -9.14 -8.48 2.04
N VAL A 67 -9.74 -9.05 3.11
CA VAL A 67 -11.06 -8.62 3.59
C VAL A 67 -11.06 -8.50 5.11
N ASP A 68 -11.61 -7.40 5.64
CA ASP A 68 -11.86 -7.19 7.08
C ASP A 68 -10.67 -7.58 7.98
N SER A 69 -9.46 -7.23 7.57
CA SER A 69 -8.22 -7.71 8.20
C SER A 69 -7.31 -6.57 8.61
N TYR A 70 -6.48 -6.83 9.63
CA TYR A 70 -5.47 -5.91 10.13
C TYR A 70 -4.06 -6.41 9.79
N PHE A 71 -3.24 -5.52 9.24
CA PHE A 71 -1.87 -5.79 8.86
C PHE A 71 -0.94 -4.71 9.39
N GLU A 72 0.10 -5.11 10.11
CA GLU A 72 1.07 -4.18 10.69
C GLU A 72 2.51 -4.61 10.44
N SER A 73 3.29 -3.75 9.79
CA SER A 73 4.74 -3.86 9.78
C SER A 73 5.33 -3.04 10.93
N THR A 74 6.15 -3.68 11.76
CA THR A 74 6.81 -3.03 12.90
C THR A 74 8.27 -2.67 12.63
N SER A 75 8.79 -2.96 11.44
CA SER A 75 10.16 -2.66 11.06
C SER A 75 10.35 -1.19 10.71
N SER A 76 11.29 -0.59 11.38
CA SER A 76 11.94 0.62 10.91
C SER A 76 13.22 0.23 10.19
N ASN A 77 13.25 0.10 8.91
CA ASN A 77 14.41 -0.35 8.12
C ASN A 77 15.68 0.49 8.24
N LYS A 78 15.80 1.28 9.31
CA LYS A 78 16.91 2.13 9.60
C LYS A 78 18.25 1.38 9.71
N ASP A 79 18.18 0.11 10.10
CA ASP A 79 19.39 -0.68 10.40
C ASP A 79 19.85 -1.58 9.25
N ASN A 80 19.07 -1.74 8.18
CA ASN A 80 19.31 -2.78 7.18
C ASN A 80 19.67 -2.28 5.78
N GLY A 81 19.67 -0.97 5.54
CA GLY A 81 20.01 -0.41 4.21
C GLY A 81 19.03 -0.83 3.10
N VAL A 82 17.91 -1.44 3.43
CA VAL A 82 16.87 -1.80 2.48
C VAL A 82 15.86 -0.68 2.42
N HIS A 83 15.80 0.01 1.29
CA HIS A 83 15.00 1.23 1.12
C HIS A 83 13.48 0.99 0.93
N TRP A 84 12.96 -0.23 1.19
CA TRP A 84 11.63 -0.63 0.73
C TRP A 84 10.84 -1.44 1.76
N ALA A 85 10.64 -0.94 2.97
CA ALA A 85 9.83 -1.60 3.97
C ALA A 85 8.36 -1.16 3.88
N TYR A 86 7.63 -1.79 3.00
CA TYR A 86 6.17 -1.73 3.02
C TYR A 86 5.61 -2.81 3.94
N ALA A 87 4.47 -2.53 4.55
CA ALA A 87 3.74 -3.58 5.27
C ALA A 87 3.30 -4.71 4.33
N MET A 88 3.00 -4.36 3.07
CA MET A 88 2.67 -5.33 2.02
C MET A 88 3.31 -4.98 0.70
N ARG A 89 3.65 -6.02 -0.06
CA ARG A 89 4.06 -5.93 -1.45
C ARG A 89 3.23 -6.91 -2.27
N LEU A 90 2.37 -6.39 -3.12
CA LEU A 90 1.35 -7.18 -3.81
C LEU A 90 1.57 -7.21 -5.32
N TYR A 91 1.52 -8.42 -5.87
CA TYR A 91 1.50 -8.73 -7.29
C TYR A 91 0.32 -9.64 -7.59
N GLY A 92 -0.28 -9.54 -8.74
CA GLY A 92 -1.38 -10.43 -9.13
C GLY A 92 -2.06 -9.95 -10.40
N SER A 93 -2.84 -10.80 -11.02
CA SER A 93 -3.70 -10.43 -12.13
C SER A 93 -4.88 -9.58 -11.66
N LYS A 94 -5.31 -9.83 -10.41
CA LYS A 94 -6.42 -9.14 -9.77
C LYS A 94 -6.16 -9.00 -8.28
N ILE A 95 -6.36 -7.80 -7.75
CA ILE A 95 -6.22 -7.50 -6.32
C ILE A 95 -7.50 -6.84 -5.82
N ARG A 96 -8.05 -7.36 -4.73
CA ARG A 96 -9.21 -6.80 -4.03
C ARG A 96 -8.85 -6.59 -2.57
N ILE A 97 -9.05 -5.37 -2.08
CA ILE A 97 -8.79 -5.01 -0.69
C ILE A 97 -10.04 -4.31 -0.17
N ASP A 98 -10.77 -5.02 0.69
CA ASP A 98 -12.03 -4.57 1.25
C ASP A 98 -11.90 -4.36 2.76
N ASN A 99 -12.16 -3.13 3.22
CA ASN A 99 -12.25 -2.75 4.62
C ASN A 99 -11.08 -3.24 5.49
N CYS A 100 -9.85 -3.21 4.96
CA CYS A 100 -8.65 -3.59 5.71
C CYS A 100 -8.03 -2.39 6.42
N GLU A 101 -7.33 -2.66 7.53
CA GLU A 101 -6.44 -1.68 8.15
C GLU A 101 -4.99 -2.09 7.94
N VAL A 102 -4.21 -1.22 7.31
CA VAL A 102 -2.80 -1.46 7.00
C VAL A 102 -1.95 -0.37 7.59
N LYS A 103 -1.08 -0.78 8.50
CA LYS A 103 -0.14 0.10 9.19
C LYS A 103 1.29 -0.26 8.81
N GLY A 104 2.03 0.70 8.30
CA GLY A 104 3.47 0.59 8.07
C GLY A 104 4.24 1.64 8.82
N ILE A 105 5.49 1.39 9.13
CA ILE A 105 6.38 2.43 9.66
C ILE A 105 6.96 3.25 8.51
N GLN A 106 7.41 2.62 7.45
CA GLN A 106 7.94 3.29 6.27
C GLN A 106 6.94 3.36 5.12
N GLY A 107 6.22 2.30 4.85
CA GLY A 107 5.24 2.23 3.79
C GLY A 107 4.08 1.30 4.15
N GLY A 108 2.90 1.61 3.66
CA GLY A 108 1.72 0.75 3.79
C GLY A 108 1.75 -0.37 2.75
N ILE A 109 1.18 -0.12 1.59
CA ILE A 109 1.05 -1.12 0.52
C ILE A 109 1.84 -0.68 -0.71
N SER A 110 2.59 -1.60 -1.33
CA SER A 110 3.06 -1.49 -2.71
C SER A 110 2.24 -2.42 -3.61
N ILE A 111 1.66 -1.89 -4.69
CA ILE A 111 0.98 -2.65 -5.75
C ILE A 111 1.76 -2.49 -7.03
N GLU A 112 2.20 -3.60 -7.60
CA GLU A 112 3.09 -3.61 -8.75
C GLU A 112 2.53 -4.47 -9.90
N GLY A 113 2.48 -3.94 -11.11
CA GLY A 113 2.13 -4.66 -12.34
C GLY A 113 0.67 -5.07 -12.50
N CYS A 114 -0.13 -5.07 -11.46
CA CYS A 114 -1.54 -5.48 -11.48
C CYS A 114 -2.40 -4.52 -12.30
N GLN A 115 -3.17 -5.04 -13.27
CA GLN A 115 -4.02 -4.21 -14.12
C GLN A 115 -5.47 -4.07 -13.60
N ASP A 116 -5.85 -4.85 -12.60
CA ASP A 116 -7.19 -4.83 -11.99
C ASP A 116 -7.08 -4.90 -10.46
N ALA A 117 -6.66 -3.78 -9.85
CA ALA A 117 -6.65 -3.63 -8.41
C ALA A 117 -7.77 -2.69 -7.96
N VAL A 118 -8.52 -3.08 -6.92
CA VAL A 118 -9.57 -2.27 -6.31
C VAL A 118 -9.38 -2.22 -4.80
N ILE A 119 -9.45 -1.02 -4.25
CA ILE A 119 -9.47 -0.76 -2.81
C ILE A 119 -10.83 -0.15 -2.46
N ASN A 120 -11.52 -0.76 -1.51
CA ASN A 120 -12.86 -0.38 -1.11
C ASN A 120 -12.95 -0.31 0.43
N GLY A 121 -12.89 0.90 0.96
CA GLY A 121 -12.89 1.14 2.40
C GLY A 121 -11.56 0.84 3.10
N GLY A 122 -11.58 0.93 4.42
CA GLY A 122 -10.43 0.64 5.26
C GLY A 122 -9.55 1.84 5.60
N LYS A 123 -8.43 1.57 6.26
CA LYS A 123 -7.44 2.57 6.68
C LYS A 123 -6.03 2.14 6.27
N TYR A 124 -5.33 3.04 5.65
CA TYR A 124 -3.98 2.79 5.12
C TYR A 124 -3.07 3.93 5.57
N TYR A 125 -2.08 3.62 6.41
CA TYR A 125 -1.28 4.69 6.98
C TYR A 125 0.15 4.27 7.30
N THR A 126 1.01 5.28 7.36
CA THR A 126 2.37 5.14 7.88
C THR A 126 2.50 5.89 9.20
N GLU A 127 3.21 5.30 10.15
CA GLU A 127 3.57 5.96 11.41
C GLU A 127 5.03 6.38 11.38
N ASN A 128 5.27 7.60 11.86
CA ASN A 128 6.61 8.09 12.01
C ASN A 128 7.24 7.58 13.30
N THR A 129 8.37 6.92 13.19
CA THR A 129 9.20 6.62 14.38
C THR A 129 10.15 7.79 14.64
N PRO A 130 10.27 8.29 15.88
CA PRO A 130 11.19 9.37 16.19
C PRO A 130 12.60 9.11 15.66
N GLY A 131 13.13 10.05 14.88
CA GLY A 131 14.44 9.96 14.26
C GLY A 131 14.46 9.26 12.89
N GLN A 132 13.35 8.83 12.37
CA GLN A 132 13.23 8.30 11.01
C GLN A 132 12.85 9.44 10.04
N LYS A 133 13.62 9.55 8.96
CA LYS A 133 13.40 10.61 7.95
C LYS A 133 12.58 10.12 6.75
N ASP A 134 12.38 8.81 6.65
CA ASP A 134 11.92 8.14 5.43
C ASP A 134 10.62 7.38 5.67
N ALA A 135 9.56 8.07 6.12
CA ALA A 135 8.21 7.53 5.99
C ALA A 135 7.77 7.70 4.54
N PHE A 136 7.49 6.59 3.89
CA PHE A 136 6.99 6.56 2.52
C PHE A 136 5.47 6.74 2.49
N TYR A 137 4.83 6.17 1.53
CA TYR A 137 3.43 6.34 1.23
C TYR A 137 2.54 5.29 1.90
N ALA A 138 1.32 5.63 2.19
CA ALA A 138 0.32 4.63 2.59
C ALA A 138 0.05 3.64 1.46
N LEU A 139 0.04 4.12 0.21
CA LEU A 139 -0.12 3.31 -1.00
C LEU A 139 0.85 3.78 -2.07
N TYR A 140 1.65 2.85 -2.58
CA TYR A 140 2.59 3.05 -3.69
C TYR A 140 2.20 2.16 -4.87
N ILE A 141 2.12 2.75 -6.07
CA ILE A 141 1.62 2.10 -7.27
C ILE A 141 2.69 2.21 -8.36
N THR A 142 3.20 1.10 -8.82
CA THR A 142 4.35 1.07 -9.75
C THR A 142 4.25 -0.04 -10.78
N ASN A 143 5.23 -0.11 -11.66
CA ASN A 143 5.33 -1.11 -12.73
C ASN A 143 4.05 -1.19 -13.57
N GLY A 144 3.49 -0.02 -13.96
CA GLY A 144 2.30 0.06 -14.78
C GLY A 144 1.01 -0.45 -14.11
N ALA A 145 1.00 -0.70 -12.81
CA ALA A 145 -0.20 -1.15 -12.11
C ALA A 145 -1.33 -0.13 -12.23
N ARG A 146 -2.58 -0.60 -12.25
CA ARG A 146 -3.78 0.22 -12.29
C ARG A 146 -4.64 -0.06 -11.05
N VAL A 147 -4.83 0.96 -10.23
CA VAL A 147 -5.56 0.86 -8.97
C VAL A 147 -6.77 1.77 -8.97
N THR A 148 -7.94 1.21 -8.71
CA THR A 148 -9.17 1.97 -8.47
C THR A 148 -9.39 2.09 -6.96
N ILE A 149 -9.52 3.32 -6.46
CA ILE A 149 -9.89 3.62 -5.08
C ILE A 149 -11.37 3.99 -5.07
N MET A 150 -12.18 3.12 -4.47
CA MET A 150 -13.62 3.32 -4.31
C MET A 150 -13.94 4.06 -3.02
N ASP A 151 -13.16 3.76 -1.95
CA ASP A 151 -13.27 4.38 -0.63
C ASP A 151 -12.02 4.02 0.20
N GLY A 152 -11.86 4.63 1.38
CA GLY A 152 -10.80 4.38 2.33
C GLY A 152 -10.14 5.67 2.84
N ALA A 153 -9.39 5.54 3.93
CA ALA A 153 -8.63 6.64 4.50
C ALA A 153 -7.13 6.38 4.31
N PHE A 154 -6.44 7.30 3.64
CA PHE A 154 -5.03 7.19 3.30
C PHE A 154 -4.24 8.33 3.96
N SER A 155 -3.32 7.99 4.86
CA SER A 155 -2.48 8.98 5.51
C SER A 155 -1.01 8.57 5.56
N ALA A 156 -0.13 9.54 5.35
CA ALA A 156 1.30 9.38 5.52
C ALA A 156 1.80 10.32 6.62
N ALA A 157 2.62 9.79 7.53
CA ALA A 157 3.07 10.54 8.70
C ALA A 157 4.09 11.63 8.35
N ASN A 158 4.86 11.44 7.29
CA ASN A 158 5.89 12.37 6.86
C ASN A 158 5.80 12.70 5.38
N ASP A 159 6.28 13.89 5.10
CA ASP A 159 6.59 14.33 3.76
C ASP A 159 7.95 13.75 3.34
N TRP A 160 7.98 12.92 2.32
CA TRP A 160 9.24 12.51 1.72
C TRP A 160 9.89 13.74 1.08
N SER A 161 11.06 14.08 1.59
CA SER A 161 11.77 15.32 1.29
C SER A 161 11.78 15.66 -0.20
N GLY A 162 11.02 16.66 -0.58
CA GLY A 162 11.00 17.24 -1.92
C GLY A 162 9.70 17.08 -2.71
N LEU A 163 8.66 16.44 -2.17
CA LEU A 163 7.38 16.22 -2.85
C LEU A 163 6.23 17.03 -2.22
N GLN A 164 6.49 18.22 -1.73
CA GLN A 164 5.46 19.11 -1.18
C GLN A 164 4.56 19.66 -2.27
N ILE A 165 3.44 18.99 -2.50
CA ILE A 165 2.32 19.59 -3.22
C ILE A 165 1.09 19.51 -2.32
N GLY A 166 0.83 20.58 -1.57
CA GLY A 166 -0.41 20.78 -0.84
C GLY A 166 -0.68 19.82 0.33
N GLY A 167 0.36 19.28 0.96
CA GLY A 167 0.28 18.29 2.04
C GLY A 167 1.00 17.00 1.69
N THR A 168 1.15 16.11 2.67
CA THR A 168 1.82 14.83 2.47
C THR A 168 0.97 13.91 1.61
N SER A 169 1.41 13.59 0.41
CA SER A 169 0.71 12.66 -0.48
C SER A 169 0.77 11.25 0.06
N ALA A 170 -0.38 10.71 0.47
CA ALA A 170 -0.47 9.37 1.01
C ALA A 170 -0.55 8.29 -0.08
N VAL A 171 -1.02 8.66 -1.27
CA VAL A 171 -1.15 7.78 -2.43
C VAL A 171 -0.28 8.31 -3.55
N VAL A 172 0.72 7.54 -3.96
CA VAL A 172 1.69 7.95 -4.97
C VAL A 172 1.86 6.86 -6.01
N SER A 173 1.84 7.25 -7.27
CA SER A 173 2.34 6.40 -8.34
C SER A 173 3.72 6.88 -8.77
N GLY A 174 4.60 5.95 -9.06
CA GLY A 174 5.94 6.31 -9.48
C GLY A 174 6.78 5.12 -9.83
N ASP A 175 7.97 5.48 -10.17
CA ASP A 175 9.02 4.53 -10.40
C ASP A 175 10.25 4.98 -9.59
N ASN A 176 10.78 4.08 -8.84
CA ASN A 176 12.08 4.25 -8.22
C ASN A 176 13.19 3.56 -9.01
N ASP A 177 12.79 2.82 -10.02
CA ASP A 177 13.68 2.17 -10.96
C ASP A 177 13.36 2.78 -12.33
N ALA A 178 14.30 3.49 -12.93
CA ALA A 178 14.08 4.29 -14.14
C ALA A 178 13.51 3.50 -15.34
N ASP A 179 13.49 2.18 -15.23
CA ASP A 179 13.01 1.26 -16.27
C ASP A 179 11.55 0.81 -16.11
N LEU A 180 10.88 1.17 -15.01
CA LEU A 180 9.50 0.74 -14.76
C LEU A 180 8.49 1.88 -15.01
N PRO A 181 7.39 1.64 -15.73
CA PRO A 181 6.39 2.67 -15.97
C PRO A 181 5.63 3.00 -14.67
N ALA A 182 5.31 4.27 -14.50
CA ALA A 182 4.45 4.71 -13.41
C ALA A 182 3.11 3.97 -13.47
N GLY A 183 2.56 3.68 -12.29
CA GLY A 183 1.20 3.15 -12.17
C GLY A 183 0.15 4.23 -12.44
N ASN A 184 -1.10 3.83 -12.52
CA ASN A 184 -2.26 4.69 -12.70
C ASN A 184 -3.23 4.56 -11.53
N VAL A 185 -3.80 5.69 -11.11
CA VAL A 185 -4.78 5.77 -10.02
C VAL A 185 -6.12 6.28 -10.57
N ILE A 186 -7.19 5.55 -10.27
CA ILE A 186 -8.55 5.92 -10.61
C ILE A 186 -9.27 6.22 -9.29
N LEU A 187 -9.65 7.48 -9.09
CA LEU A 187 -10.27 7.96 -7.85
C LEU A 187 -11.79 8.07 -8.01
N ARG A 188 -12.52 7.33 -7.18
CA ARG A 188 -13.99 7.34 -7.10
C ARG A 188 -14.49 7.60 -5.68
N GLY A 189 -13.59 7.70 -4.70
CA GLY A 189 -13.88 7.97 -3.31
C GLY A 189 -12.61 8.01 -2.49
N GLY A 190 -12.77 8.10 -1.17
CA GLY A 190 -11.70 8.05 -0.19
C GLY A 190 -11.30 9.41 0.38
N LYS A 191 -10.59 9.35 1.51
CA LYS A 191 -10.05 10.50 2.24
C LYS A 191 -8.53 10.40 2.31
N PHE A 192 -7.85 11.53 2.19
CA PHE A 192 -6.41 11.58 1.99
C PHE A 192 -5.75 12.67 2.82
N SER A 193 -4.59 12.40 3.39
CA SER A 193 -3.77 13.44 4.03
C SER A 193 -3.16 14.42 3.01
N GLY A 194 -2.97 13.99 1.78
CA GLY A 194 -2.59 14.80 0.62
C GLY A 194 -3.12 14.16 -0.66
N LYS A 195 -3.39 14.96 -1.69
CA LYS A 195 -3.94 14.47 -2.96
C LYS A 195 -3.02 13.40 -3.59
N ALA A 196 -3.63 12.43 -4.27
CA ALA A 196 -2.89 11.39 -4.99
C ALA A 196 -1.98 12.01 -6.07
N TYR A 197 -0.78 11.50 -6.20
CA TYR A 197 0.29 12.16 -6.94
C TYR A 197 1.05 11.19 -7.85
N ASN A 198 1.39 11.64 -9.04
CA ASN A 198 2.26 10.93 -9.96
C ASN A 198 3.69 11.46 -9.83
N HIS A 199 4.59 10.64 -9.31
CA HIS A 199 5.98 11.03 -9.07
C HIS A 199 6.76 11.30 -10.36
N VAL A 200 6.44 10.60 -11.45
CA VAL A 200 7.13 10.74 -12.73
C VAL A 200 6.71 12.03 -13.44
N THR A 201 5.41 12.23 -13.60
CA THR A 201 4.89 13.41 -14.31
C THR A 201 4.80 14.67 -13.44
N LYS A 202 5.01 14.54 -12.13
CA LYS A 202 4.86 15.62 -11.14
C LYS A 202 3.44 16.21 -11.11
N ALA A 203 2.43 15.41 -11.42
CA ALA A 203 1.04 15.82 -11.49
C ALA A 203 0.18 15.19 -10.40
N ILE A 204 -0.85 15.90 -9.97
CA ILE A 204 -1.92 15.37 -9.13
C ILE A 204 -2.87 14.55 -10.00
N TYR A 205 -3.33 13.41 -9.48
CA TYR A 205 -4.44 12.67 -10.09
C TYR A 205 -5.75 13.38 -9.81
N GLU A 206 -6.47 13.70 -10.86
CA GLU A 206 -7.84 14.18 -10.72
C GLU A 206 -8.80 12.98 -10.59
N PRO A 207 -9.88 13.13 -9.78
CA PRO A 207 -10.96 12.14 -9.74
C PRO A 207 -11.57 11.91 -11.13
N VAL A 208 -12.21 10.75 -11.32
CA VAL A 208 -12.91 10.47 -12.57
C VAL A 208 -14.13 11.39 -12.74
N GLU A 209 -14.67 11.43 -13.95
CA GLU A 209 -15.89 12.18 -14.27
C GLU A 209 -17.01 11.92 -13.26
N SER A 210 -17.72 12.95 -12.85
CA SER A 210 -18.72 12.99 -11.78
C SER A 210 -18.19 12.91 -10.35
N TYR A 211 -16.87 13.06 -10.17
CA TYR A 211 -16.23 13.18 -8.86
C TYR A 211 -15.27 14.36 -8.83
N LYS A 212 -15.06 14.91 -7.62
CA LYS A 212 -14.12 16.02 -7.42
C LYS A 212 -13.38 15.92 -6.09
N TRP A 213 -12.25 16.63 -6.00
CA TRP A 213 -11.58 16.88 -4.75
C TRP A 213 -12.35 17.91 -3.92
N GLN A 214 -12.62 17.58 -2.67
CA GLN A 214 -13.15 18.47 -1.65
C GLN A 214 -12.17 18.56 -0.48
N ALA A 215 -11.94 19.79 0.01
CA ALA A 215 -11.15 19.98 1.23
C ALA A 215 -11.94 19.53 2.45
N ILE A 216 -11.25 18.91 3.41
CA ILE A 216 -11.78 18.56 4.73
C ILE A 216 -11.21 19.55 5.73
N GLU A 217 -12.08 20.14 6.56
CA GLU A 217 -11.71 21.00 7.68
C GLU A 217 -11.70 20.17 8.97
N ASP A 218 -10.65 20.36 9.78
CA ASP A 218 -10.56 19.83 11.16
C ASP A 218 -10.75 18.30 11.33
N ASP A 219 -10.23 17.49 10.41
CA ASP A 219 -10.22 16.03 10.59
C ASP A 219 -9.19 15.60 11.64
N PRO A 220 -9.59 14.89 12.71
CA PRO A 220 -8.68 14.49 13.79
C PRO A 220 -7.61 13.48 13.36
N ALA A 221 -7.80 12.78 12.26
CA ALA A 221 -6.81 11.87 11.66
C ALA A 221 -5.83 12.59 10.72
N GLY A 222 -5.96 13.93 10.58
CA GLY A 222 -5.10 14.74 9.71
C GLY A 222 -5.40 14.56 8.21
N LEU A 223 -6.57 14.07 7.85
CA LEU A 223 -7.02 13.98 6.48
C LEU A 223 -7.46 15.38 5.99
N LYS A 224 -7.01 15.77 4.83
CA LYS A 224 -7.21 17.12 4.27
C LYS A 224 -8.05 17.17 3.02
N TRP A 225 -8.20 16.04 2.36
CA TRP A 225 -8.89 15.94 1.09
C TRP A 225 -9.80 14.72 1.04
N GLU A 226 -10.94 14.87 0.41
CA GLU A 226 -11.89 13.80 0.14
C GLU A 226 -12.28 13.82 -1.35
N VAL A 227 -12.51 12.66 -1.91
CA VAL A 227 -13.09 12.51 -3.25
C VAL A 227 -14.59 12.27 -3.08
N VAL A 228 -15.41 13.19 -3.58
CA VAL A 228 -16.87 13.17 -3.47
C VAL A 228 -17.52 13.21 -4.84
N ALA A 229 -18.73 12.66 -4.95
CA ALA A 229 -19.56 12.85 -6.13
C ALA A 229 -19.92 14.32 -6.33
N GLU A 230 -20.05 14.76 -7.57
CA GLU A 230 -20.49 16.11 -7.95
C GLU A 230 -21.99 16.31 -7.74
#